data_dacabca73afc8d122aeeeba77ad1c274
#
_entry.id   dacabca73afc8d122aeeeba77ad1c274
#
_cell.length_a   1.000
_cell.length_b   1.000
_cell.length_c   1.000
_cell.angle_alpha   90.00
_cell.angle_beta   90.00
_cell.angle_gamma   90.00
#
_symmetry.space_group_name_H-M   'P 1'
#
loop_
_entity.id
_entity.type
_entity.pdbx_description
1 polymer ?
#
loop_
_entity_poly.entity_id
_entity_poly.type
_entity_poly.pdbx_seq_one_letter_code
_entity_poly.pdbx_strand_id
1 'polypeptide(L)'
;MHAATMLLYPRGVLRDRNLVPLSHQHQHALALCVRLDRAMQAGELDLEAWQGEIQQIFEQEIDVHFAAEESALFPAAERFPELKTLVAELIVEHASLRELFAEATARSLQQEHLLRFIETLSHHIRKEERQLFEGLQKVMTSEDLAALGKALSQALSGAIKTCGIPNPATRLRAKK
;
A
#
# COMPACT_ATOMS: atom_id res chain seq x y z
N MET A 1 -0.54 -2.34 -31.38
CA MET A 1 -1.41 -3.22 -30.56
C MET A 1 -0.63 -3.60 -29.31
N HIS A 2 -0.85 -2.87 -28.20
CA HIS A 2 -0.21 -3.18 -26.91
C HIS A 2 -1.21 -3.97 -26.10
N ALA A 3 -0.93 -5.25 -25.92
CA ALA A 3 -1.68 -6.11 -25.02
C ALA A 3 -1.35 -5.67 -23.58
N ALA A 4 -2.32 -5.06 -22.92
CA ALA A 4 -2.28 -4.85 -21.49
C ALA A 4 -2.23 -6.23 -20.82
N THR A 5 -1.10 -6.57 -20.22
CA THR A 5 -0.96 -7.77 -19.39
C THR A 5 -1.84 -7.57 -18.15
N MET A 6 -3.08 -8.03 -18.22
CA MET A 6 -3.92 -8.22 -17.04
C MET A 6 -3.19 -9.22 -16.13
N LEU A 7 -2.70 -8.73 -15.00
CA LEU A 7 -2.29 -9.59 -13.90
C LEU A 7 -3.53 -10.36 -13.44
N LEU A 8 -3.63 -11.59 -13.92
CA LEU A 8 -4.64 -12.57 -13.51
C LEU A 8 -4.38 -12.89 -12.03
N TYR A 9 -5.12 -12.24 -11.13
CA TYR A 9 -5.32 -12.76 -9.79
C TYR A 9 -5.99 -14.13 -9.90
N PRO A 10 -5.49 -15.20 -9.22
CA PRO A 10 -6.11 -16.50 -9.29
C PRO A 10 -7.52 -16.42 -8.72
N ARG A 11 -8.53 -16.53 -9.58
CA ARG A 11 -9.98 -16.59 -9.29
C ARG A 11 -10.41 -15.89 -7.98
N GLY A 12 -10.03 -14.63 -7.80
CA GLY A 12 -10.47 -13.80 -6.69
C GLY A 12 -11.81 -13.14 -7.01
N VAL A 13 -12.58 -12.86 -5.99
CA VAL A 13 -13.76 -12.01 -6.06
C VAL A 13 -13.35 -10.68 -6.71
N LEU A 14 -14.13 -10.21 -7.70
CA LEU A 14 -13.88 -8.90 -8.31
C LEU A 14 -13.91 -7.82 -7.22
N ARG A 15 -12.88 -6.96 -7.20
CA ARG A 15 -12.78 -5.89 -6.21
C ARG A 15 -13.98 -4.96 -6.30
N ASP A 16 -14.68 -4.76 -5.19
CA ASP A 16 -15.79 -3.80 -5.13
C ASP A 16 -15.29 -2.39 -5.45
N ARG A 17 -16.05 -1.66 -6.25
CA ARG A 17 -15.70 -0.31 -6.73
C ARG A 17 -15.39 0.67 -5.59
N ASN A 18 -15.99 0.48 -4.42
CA ASN A 18 -15.81 1.34 -3.25
C ASN A 18 -14.45 1.14 -2.57
N LEU A 19 -13.78 0.00 -2.79
CA LEU A 19 -12.44 -0.34 -2.28
C LEU A 19 -11.34 -0.12 -3.32
N VAL A 20 -11.70 0.07 -4.61
CA VAL A 20 -10.73 0.28 -5.70
C VAL A 20 -9.75 1.43 -5.46
N PRO A 21 -10.15 2.59 -4.88
CA PRO A 21 -9.19 3.66 -4.63
C PRO A 21 -8.01 3.24 -3.73
N LEU A 22 -8.26 2.47 -2.66
CA LEU A 22 -7.21 1.91 -1.80
C LEU A 22 -6.34 0.92 -2.58
N SER A 23 -6.96 0.01 -3.34
CA SER A 23 -6.22 -0.95 -4.17
C SER A 23 -5.30 -0.28 -5.22
N HIS A 24 -5.65 0.90 -5.74
CA HIS A 24 -4.77 1.65 -6.63
C HIS A 24 -3.52 2.18 -5.89
N GLN A 25 -3.67 2.70 -4.68
CA GLN A 25 -2.53 3.13 -3.87
C GLN A 25 -1.65 1.95 -3.46
N HIS A 26 -2.25 0.79 -3.16
CA HIS A 26 -1.53 -0.47 -2.96
C HIS A 26 -0.64 -0.85 -4.16
N GLN A 27 -1.15 -0.66 -5.39
CA GLN A 27 -0.36 -0.95 -6.61
C GLN A 27 0.87 -0.04 -6.72
N HIS A 28 0.75 1.25 -6.35
CA HIS A 28 1.88 2.18 -6.34
C HIS A 28 2.94 1.75 -5.32
N ALA A 29 2.52 1.42 -4.10
CA ALA A 29 3.41 0.95 -3.04
C ALA A 29 4.11 -0.39 -3.42
N LEU A 30 3.37 -1.34 -3.99
CA LEU A 30 3.95 -2.60 -4.48
C LEU A 30 4.93 -2.38 -5.65
N ALA A 31 4.66 -1.42 -6.53
CA ALA A 31 5.57 -1.07 -7.61
C ALA A 31 6.89 -0.48 -7.08
N LEU A 32 6.84 0.32 -6.01
CA LEU A 32 8.04 0.79 -5.30
C LEU A 32 8.83 -0.41 -4.74
N CYS A 33 8.17 -1.31 -4.02
CA CYS A 33 8.81 -2.51 -3.47
C CYS A 33 9.52 -3.35 -4.54
N VAL A 34 8.85 -3.60 -5.67
CA VAL A 34 9.43 -4.36 -6.79
C VAL A 34 10.65 -3.68 -7.40
N ARG A 35 10.62 -2.36 -7.55
CA ARG A 35 11.75 -1.59 -8.10
C ARG A 35 12.95 -1.59 -7.14
N LEU A 36 12.68 -1.40 -5.86
CA LEU A 36 13.71 -1.41 -4.81
C LEU A 36 14.38 -2.79 -4.71
N ASP A 37 13.59 -3.87 -4.67
CA ASP A 37 14.11 -5.25 -4.64
C ASP A 37 15.03 -5.53 -5.84
N ARG A 38 14.61 -5.12 -7.05
CA ARG A 38 15.43 -5.27 -8.25
C ARG A 38 16.74 -4.47 -8.21
N ALA A 39 16.70 -3.25 -7.68
CA ALA A 39 17.90 -2.43 -7.52
C ALA A 39 18.89 -3.07 -6.52
N MET A 40 18.38 -3.62 -5.43
CA MET A 40 19.19 -4.37 -4.45
C MET A 40 19.82 -5.61 -5.08
N GLN A 41 19.05 -6.41 -5.82
CA GLN A 41 19.57 -7.61 -6.51
C GLN A 41 20.60 -7.28 -7.59
N ALA A 42 20.49 -6.13 -8.24
CA ALA A 42 21.44 -5.68 -9.25
C ALA A 42 22.73 -5.08 -8.65
N GLY A 43 22.77 -4.82 -7.34
CA GLY A 43 23.87 -4.09 -6.70
C GLY A 43 23.93 -2.61 -7.10
N GLU A 44 22.85 -2.05 -7.65
CA GLU A 44 22.74 -0.66 -8.12
C GLU A 44 21.92 0.19 -7.12
N LEU A 45 22.26 0.12 -5.84
CA LEU A 45 21.53 0.79 -4.77
C LEU A 45 22.12 2.16 -4.46
N ASP A 46 21.41 3.22 -4.83
CA ASP A 46 21.61 4.57 -4.29
C ASP A 46 20.69 4.75 -3.08
N LEU A 47 21.22 4.50 -1.88
CA LEU A 47 20.46 4.48 -0.63
C LEU A 47 19.78 5.83 -0.35
N GLU A 48 20.44 6.94 -0.60
CA GLU A 48 19.89 8.28 -0.36
C GLU A 48 18.72 8.56 -1.30
N ALA A 49 18.86 8.25 -2.58
CA ALA A 49 17.80 8.41 -3.57
C ALA A 49 16.58 7.55 -3.24
N TRP A 50 16.79 6.31 -2.79
CA TRP A 50 15.69 5.41 -2.40
C TRP A 50 14.98 5.87 -1.12
N GLN A 51 15.70 6.32 -0.12
CA GLN A 51 15.09 6.91 1.07
C GLN A 51 14.25 8.14 0.72
N GLY A 52 14.73 8.96 -0.23
CA GLY A 52 13.95 10.10 -0.76
C GLY A 52 12.66 9.68 -1.44
N GLU A 53 12.67 8.60 -2.21
CA GLU A 53 11.46 8.09 -2.88
C GLU A 53 10.49 7.42 -1.89
N ILE A 54 11.00 6.68 -0.90
CA ILE A 54 10.20 6.11 0.19
C ILE A 54 9.51 7.23 0.99
N GLN A 55 10.23 8.28 1.34
CA GLN A 55 9.66 9.48 1.98
C GLN A 55 8.57 10.10 1.11
N GLN A 56 8.84 10.30 -0.17
CA GLN A 56 7.91 10.94 -1.09
C GLN A 56 6.59 10.18 -1.20
N ILE A 57 6.61 8.87 -1.38
CA ILE A 57 5.37 8.08 -1.46
C ILE A 57 4.60 8.11 -0.14
N PHE A 58 5.32 8.10 0.99
CA PHE A 58 4.69 8.22 2.31
C PHE A 58 3.93 9.53 2.43
N GLU A 59 4.58 10.65 2.20
CA GLU A 59 3.98 11.98 2.35
C GLU A 59 2.86 12.26 1.34
N GLN A 60 2.94 11.69 0.14
CA GLN A 60 1.97 11.96 -0.92
C GLN A 60 0.75 11.02 -0.90
N GLU A 61 0.92 9.78 -0.46
CA GLU A 61 -0.12 8.76 -0.56
C GLU A 61 -0.32 7.95 0.73
N ILE A 62 0.75 7.36 1.30
CA ILE A 62 0.59 6.31 2.31
C ILE A 62 0.10 6.86 3.65
N ASP A 63 0.52 8.03 4.07
CA ASP A 63 0.07 8.63 5.34
C ASP A 63 -1.44 8.89 5.32
N VAL A 64 -1.97 9.46 4.23
CA VAL A 64 -3.41 9.67 4.05
C VAL A 64 -4.15 8.35 3.88
N HIS A 65 -3.55 7.37 3.21
CA HIS A 65 -4.09 6.03 3.05
C HIS A 65 -4.28 5.35 4.41
N PHE A 66 -3.25 5.27 5.24
CA PHE A 66 -3.33 4.72 6.60
C PHE A 66 -4.36 5.46 7.46
N ALA A 67 -4.40 6.79 7.37
CA ALA A 67 -5.40 7.58 8.09
C ALA A 67 -6.84 7.27 7.63
N ALA A 68 -7.06 7.04 6.34
CA ALA A 68 -8.36 6.67 5.80
C ALA A 68 -8.78 5.26 6.27
N GLU A 69 -7.86 4.32 6.33
CA GLU A 69 -8.13 2.98 6.84
C GLU A 69 -8.44 2.99 8.33
N GLU A 70 -7.63 3.65 9.13
CA GLU A 70 -7.81 3.76 10.57
C GLU A 70 -9.08 4.53 10.97
N SER A 71 -9.49 5.53 10.17
CA SER A 71 -10.67 6.34 10.49
C SER A 71 -11.98 5.79 9.90
N ALA A 72 -11.94 5.02 8.83
CA ALA A 72 -13.15 4.56 8.15
C ALA A 72 -13.20 3.04 7.92
N LEU A 73 -12.15 2.44 7.35
CA LEU A 73 -12.15 1.02 6.97
C LEU A 73 -12.14 0.10 8.19
N PHE A 74 -11.17 0.29 9.10
CA PHE A 74 -10.99 -0.56 10.27
C PHE A 74 -12.19 -0.49 11.23
N PRO A 75 -12.73 0.70 11.57
CA PRO A 75 -13.95 0.78 12.38
C PRO A 75 -15.17 0.09 11.74
N ALA A 76 -15.28 0.14 10.42
CA ALA A 76 -16.34 -0.57 9.71
C ALA A 76 -16.15 -2.10 9.76
N ALA A 77 -14.90 -2.57 9.65
CA ALA A 77 -14.55 -3.98 9.73
C ALA A 77 -14.69 -4.56 11.14
N GLU A 78 -14.38 -3.80 12.19
CA GLU A 78 -14.50 -4.20 13.58
C GLU A 78 -15.96 -4.48 14.03
N ARG A 79 -16.94 -4.04 13.25
CA ARG A 79 -18.36 -4.40 13.47
C ARG A 79 -18.59 -5.92 13.28
N PHE A 80 -17.71 -6.61 12.58
CA PHE A 80 -17.78 -8.03 12.27
C PHE A 80 -16.77 -8.81 13.12
N PRO A 81 -17.24 -9.69 14.04
CA PRO A 81 -16.35 -10.41 14.96
C PRO A 81 -15.22 -11.17 14.29
N GLU A 82 -15.48 -11.74 13.11
CA GLU A 82 -14.51 -12.49 12.31
C GLU A 82 -13.33 -11.66 11.75
N LEU A 83 -13.49 -10.33 11.67
CA LEU A 83 -12.46 -9.43 11.16
C LEU A 83 -11.66 -8.71 12.25
N LYS A 84 -12.11 -8.74 13.51
CA LYS A 84 -11.49 -7.97 14.61
C LYS A 84 -10.02 -8.31 14.82
N THR A 85 -9.67 -9.60 14.84
CA THR A 85 -8.28 -10.03 15.04
C THR A 85 -7.39 -9.54 13.90
N LEU A 86 -7.89 -9.65 12.65
CA LEU A 86 -7.17 -9.17 11.48
C LEU A 86 -6.94 -7.66 11.53
N VAL A 87 -7.95 -6.89 11.92
CA VAL A 87 -7.83 -5.42 12.07
C VAL A 87 -6.79 -5.06 13.14
N ALA A 88 -6.80 -5.75 14.29
CA ALA A 88 -5.82 -5.51 15.34
C ALA A 88 -4.38 -5.79 14.86
N GLU A 89 -4.17 -6.84 14.06
CA GLU A 89 -2.87 -7.12 13.44
C GLU A 89 -2.44 -6.01 12.46
N LEU A 90 -3.35 -5.55 11.60
CA LEU A 90 -3.07 -4.51 10.62
C LEU A 90 -2.71 -3.17 11.29
N ILE A 91 -3.36 -2.81 12.40
CA ILE A 91 -3.00 -1.62 13.19
C ILE A 91 -1.57 -1.71 13.73
N VAL A 92 -1.15 -2.89 14.21
CA VAL A 92 0.24 -3.11 14.66
C VAL A 92 1.22 -3.00 13.49
N GLU A 93 0.85 -3.53 12.33
CA GLU A 93 1.66 -3.43 11.11
C GLU A 93 1.80 -1.97 10.64
N HIS A 94 0.73 -1.15 10.72
CA HIS A 94 0.80 0.29 10.45
C HIS A 94 1.82 1.00 11.35
N ALA A 95 1.84 0.69 12.65
CA ALA A 95 2.83 1.27 13.55
C ALA A 95 4.26 0.92 13.13
N SER A 96 4.53 -0.34 12.83
CA SER A 96 5.85 -0.80 12.38
C SER A 96 6.25 -0.18 11.02
N LEU A 97 5.30 -0.03 10.10
CA LEU A 97 5.54 0.62 8.81
C LEU A 97 5.84 2.11 8.98
N ARG A 98 5.12 2.82 9.84
CA ARG A 98 5.41 4.24 10.15
C ARG A 98 6.82 4.42 10.70
N GLU A 99 7.31 3.52 11.54
CA GLU A 99 8.70 3.55 12.02
C GLU A 99 9.69 3.46 10.84
N LEU A 100 9.51 2.51 9.92
CA LEU A 100 10.37 2.34 8.75
C LEU A 100 10.31 3.56 7.81
N PHE A 101 9.14 4.15 7.60
CA PHE A 101 8.99 5.39 6.84
C PHE A 101 9.68 6.57 7.53
N ALA A 102 9.59 6.66 8.86
CA ALA A 102 10.28 7.69 9.64
C ALA A 102 11.80 7.55 9.55
N GLU A 103 12.33 6.32 9.60
CA GLU A 103 13.76 6.06 9.38
C GLU A 103 14.21 6.53 7.99
N ALA A 104 13.43 6.26 6.94
CA ALA A 104 13.74 6.71 5.59
C ALA A 104 13.70 8.24 5.47
N THR A 105 12.72 8.89 6.08
CA THR A 105 12.59 10.36 6.14
C THR A 105 13.78 11.00 6.85
N ALA A 106 14.22 10.40 7.94
CA ALA A 106 15.40 10.85 8.71
C ALA A 106 16.75 10.49 8.05
N ARG A 107 16.75 9.79 6.89
CA ARG A 107 17.95 9.25 6.22
C ARG A 107 18.76 8.29 7.10
N SER A 108 18.08 7.60 8.03
CA SER A 108 18.66 6.64 8.97
C SER A 108 18.36 5.19 8.64
N LEU A 109 17.49 4.93 7.65
CA LEU A 109 17.15 3.58 7.19
C LEU A 109 18.38 2.90 6.60
N GLN A 110 18.87 1.86 7.27
CA GLN A 110 20.06 1.13 6.84
C GLN A 110 19.71 0.18 5.68
N GLN A 111 20.72 -0.17 4.89
CA GLN A 111 20.55 -1.07 3.75
C GLN A 111 19.97 -2.42 4.17
N GLU A 112 20.35 -2.94 5.33
CA GLU A 112 19.85 -4.20 5.89
C GLU A 112 18.35 -4.14 6.19
N HIS A 113 17.83 -2.96 6.48
CA HIS A 113 16.41 -2.77 6.80
C HIS A 113 15.53 -2.60 5.55
N LEU A 114 16.12 -2.41 4.36
CA LEU A 114 15.34 -2.28 3.12
C LEU A 114 14.58 -3.55 2.77
N LEU A 115 15.16 -4.74 3.00
CA LEU A 115 14.43 -6.01 2.81
C LEU A 115 13.24 -6.10 3.76
N ARG A 116 13.46 -5.76 5.03
CA ARG A 116 12.38 -5.73 6.02
C ARG A 116 11.28 -4.76 5.60
N PHE A 117 11.63 -3.58 5.08
CA PHE A 117 10.66 -2.62 4.55
C PHE A 117 9.83 -3.22 3.41
N ILE A 118 10.49 -3.82 2.40
CA ILE A 118 9.83 -4.46 1.26
C ILE A 118 8.90 -5.58 1.73
N GLU A 119 9.38 -6.46 2.59
CA GLU A 119 8.63 -7.62 3.09
C GLU A 119 7.42 -7.18 3.91
N THR A 120 7.63 -6.26 4.87
CA THR A 120 6.55 -5.77 5.75
C THR A 120 5.46 -5.07 4.94
N LEU A 121 5.82 -4.12 4.07
CA LEU A 121 4.85 -3.39 3.26
C LEU A 121 4.11 -4.30 2.27
N SER A 122 4.85 -5.18 1.59
CA SER A 122 4.23 -6.12 0.64
C SER A 122 3.34 -7.15 1.32
N HIS A 123 3.70 -7.62 2.51
CA HIS A 123 2.88 -8.57 3.28
C HIS A 123 1.60 -7.91 3.79
N HIS A 124 1.72 -6.72 4.36
CA HIS A 124 0.62 -5.89 4.82
C HIS A 124 -0.43 -5.68 3.71
N ILE A 125 -0.01 -5.15 2.57
CA ILE A 125 -0.90 -4.93 1.42
C ILE A 125 -1.59 -6.22 0.97
N ARG A 126 -0.86 -7.34 0.88
CA ARG A 126 -1.45 -8.63 0.49
C ARG A 126 -2.45 -9.15 1.52
N LYS A 127 -2.20 -8.92 2.81
CA LYS A 127 -3.13 -9.27 3.89
C LYS A 127 -4.43 -8.48 3.76
N GLU A 128 -4.36 -7.18 3.51
CA GLU A 128 -5.55 -6.36 3.28
C GLU A 128 -6.31 -6.77 2.03
N GLU A 129 -5.64 -6.88 0.90
CA GLU A 129 -6.28 -7.25 -0.36
C GLU A 129 -6.98 -8.60 -0.32
N ARG A 130 -6.34 -9.62 0.30
CA ARG A 130 -6.81 -11.01 0.24
C ARG A 130 -7.67 -11.42 1.43
N GLN A 131 -7.53 -10.75 2.57
CA GLN A 131 -8.25 -11.12 3.79
C GLN A 131 -9.25 -10.05 4.20
N LEU A 132 -8.82 -8.79 4.36
CA LEU A 132 -9.71 -7.73 4.82
C LEU A 132 -10.74 -7.34 3.76
N PHE A 133 -10.30 -6.98 2.55
CA PHE A 133 -11.21 -6.51 1.51
C PHE A 133 -12.14 -7.63 1.02
N GLU A 134 -11.62 -8.84 0.84
CA GLU A 134 -12.47 -9.99 0.50
C GLU A 134 -13.41 -10.37 1.65
N GLY A 135 -12.96 -10.24 2.90
CA GLY A 135 -13.79 -10.43 4.08
C GLY A 135 -14.95 -9.44 4.13
N LEU A 136 -14.67 -8.15 3.98
CA LEU A 136 -15.69 -7.11 3.94
C LEU A 136 -16.70 -7.32 2.81
N GLN A 137 -16.24 -7.69 1.61
CA GLN A 137 -17.14 -7.98 0.49
C GLN A 137 -18.05 -9.20 0.72
N LYS A 138 -17.69 -10.10 1.63
CA LYS A 138 -18.52 -11.25 2.01
C LYS A 138 -19.56 -10.92 3.07
N VAL A 139 -19.25 -10.01 3.99
CA VAL A 139 -20.07 -9.76 5.18
C VAL A 139 -20.90 -8.48 5.10
N MET A 140 -20.48 -7.50 4.30
CA MET A 140 -21.18 -6.22 4.13
C MET A 140 -22.25 -6.29 3.04
N THR A 141 -23.36 -5.57 3.25
CA THR A 141 -24.34 -5.31 2.19
C THR A 141 -23.80 -4.32 1.16
N SER A 142 -24.46 -4.24 -0.01
CA SER A 142 -24.09 -3.23 -1.03
C SER A 142 -24.24 -1.80 -0.51
N GLU A 143 -25.22 -1.55 0.36
CA GLU A 143 -25.47 -0.27 1.00
C GLU A 143 -24.37 0.09 2.00
N ASP A 144 -23.92 -0.88 2.81
CA ASP A 144 -22.80 -0.70 3.75
C ASP A 144 -21.50 -0.42 3.00
N LEU A 145 -21.21 -1.15 1.92
CA LEU A 145 -20.03 -0.91 1.06
C LEU A 145 -20.08 0.47 0.40
N ALA A 146 -21.25 0.91 -0.05
CA ALA A 146 -21.42 2.25 -0.63
C ALA A 146 -21.20 3.36 0.43
N ALA A 147 -21.71 3.17 1.66
CA ALA A 147 -21.49 4.09 2.77
C ALA A 147 -20.00 4.16 3.14
N LEU A 148 -19.34 3.01 3.24
CA LEU A 148 -17.89 2.92 3.46
C LEU A 148 -17.10 3.62 2.34
N GLY A 149 -17.44 3.38 1.07
CA GLY A 149 -16.78 4.02 -0.08
C GLY A 149 -16.90 5.54 -0.04
N LYS A 150 -18.05 6.08 0.39
CA LYS A 150 -18.21 7.52 0.59
C LYS A 150 -17.30 8.05 1.70
N ALA A 151 -17.21 7.37 2.84
CA ALA A 151 -16.32 7.75 3.94
C ALA A 151 -14.84 7.70 3.52
N LEU A 152 -14.42 6.64 2.83
CA LEU A 152 -13.08 6.51 2.27
C LEU A 152 -12.76 7.63 1.27
N SER A 153 -13.69 7.93 0.36
CA SER A 153 -13.50 9.02 -0.61
C SER A 153 -13.30 10.38 0.06
N GLN A 154 -14.02 10.64 1.16
CA GLN A 154 -13.82 11.84 1.96
C GLN A 154 -12.47 11.87 2.67
N ALA A 155 -12.07 10.76 3.30
CA ALA A 155 -10.80 10.63 3.99
C ALA A 155 -9.60 10.75 3.04
N LEU A 156 -9.70 10.17 1.84
CA LEU A 156 -8.66 10.21 0.80
C LEU A 156 -8.62 11.54 0.02
N SER A 157 -9.56 12.45 0.22
CA SER A 157 -9.61 13.71 -0.54
C SER A 157 -8.41 14.62 -0.33
N GLY A 158 -7.67 14.43 0.78
CA GLY A 158 -6.41 15.14 1.07
C GLY A 158 -5.18 14.56 0.38
N ALA A 159 -5.27 13.36 -0.21
CA ALA A 159 -4.14 12.77 -0.92
C ALA A 159 -3.81 13.58 -2.18
N ILE A 160 -2.54 13.93 -2.33
CA ILE A 160 -2.06 14.64 -3.51
C ILE A 160 -2.15 13.67 -4.70
N LYS A 161 -2.99 13.97 -5.69
CA LYS A 161 -3.10 13.19 -6.93
C LYS A 161 -1.86 13.44 -7.81
N THR A 162 -0.70 13.01 -7.35
CA THR A 162 0.51 13.03 -8.16
C THR A 162 0.80 11.61 -8.63
N CYS A 163 0.81 11.45 -9.95
CA CYS A 163 1.51 10.31 -10.53
C CYS A 163 2.99 10.52 -10.23
N GLY A 164 3.49 9.92 -9.14
CA GLY A 164 4.88 10.06 -8.72
C GLY A 164 5.79 9.60 -9.85
N ILE A 165 6.47 10.54 -10.51
CA ILE A 165 7.52 10.19 -11.49
C ILE A 165 8.71 9.71 -10.66
N PRO A 166 9.13 8.43 -10.81
CA PRO A 166 10.27 7.92 -10.06
C PRO A 166 11.50 8.80 -10.26
N ASN A 167 12.25 9.03 -9.19
CA ASN A 167 13.53 9.73 -9.25
C ASN A 167 14.42 9.08 -10.34
N PRO A 168 15.11 9.83 -11.18
CA PRO A 168 16.05 9.26 -12.19
C PRO A 168 17.03 8.25 -11.61
N ALA A 169 17.49 8.44 -10.37
CA ALA A 169 18.41 7.53 -9.68
C ALA A 169 17.77 6.20 -9.26
N THR A 170 16.43 6.15 -9.12
CA THR A 170 15.67 4.94 -8.74
C THR A 170 14.96 4.28 -9.92
N ARG A 171 15.09 4.83 -11.12
CA ARG A 171 14.54 4.21 -12.34
C ARG A 171 15.33 2.96 -12.70
N LEU A 172 14.58 1.87 -12.97
CA LEU A 172 15.17 0.67 -13.52
C LEU A 172 15.84 0.98 -14.86
N ARG A 173 17.12 0.73 -14.96
CA ARG A 173 17.83 0.80 -16.23
C ARG A 173 17.48 -0.42 -17.08
N ALA A 174 17.22 -0.21 -18.37
CA ALA A 174 17.05 -1.33 -19.29
C ALA A 174 18.38 -2.14 -19.31
N LYS A 175 18.30 -3.45 -19.15
CA LYS A 175 19.47 -4.33 -19.37
C LYS A 175 19.92 -4.14 -20.81
N LYS A 176 21.18 -3.76 -21.01
CA LYS A 176 21.81 -3.75 -22.32
C LYS A 176 21.99 -5.17 -22.83
#